data_0b9928e722d3e2362bc591933081b492
#
_entry.id   0b9928e722d3e2362bc591933081b492
#
_cell.length_a   1.000
_cell.length_b   1.000
_cell.length_c   1.000
_cell.angle_alpha   90.00
_cell.angle_beta   90.00
_cell.angle_gamma   90.00
#
_symmetry.space_group_name_H-M   'P 1'
#
loop_
_entity.id
_entity.type
_entity.pdbx_description
1 polymer ?
#
loop_
_entity_poly.entity_id
_entity_poly.type
_entity_poly.pdbx_seq_one_letter_code
_entity_poly.pdbx_strand_id
1 'polypeptide(L)'
;MIRSLWERVLPQKMACATFQVMKHWRGRMTDNFEDRLARILPGGKGVWIPMDHGIGEYPEAGLERMDSTVDSAIEGGADAIVLHKGVLSQQVDRTGWDSFVCHVSASTVHGGPRSQAKVSVANAEECWQRGAMGVSGQVNLGDEAEPEMISQLGALTTEAFPLGMPVLGMIYPRGPNLKIADDDDTGGVAHAARIAWELGCSVVKVPWTGSADSFHQVTEAVPIPVLIAGGPRAIPFREILDIVEAAMGVGGSGVCMGRQVFGTDDTAAHVAALRAIIHDGASAVEAAELLG
;
A
#
# COMPACT_ATOMS: atom_id res chain seq x y z
N MET A 1 -30.22 27.00 -17.67
CA MET A 1 -30.95 26.22 -18.68
C MET A 1 -30.20 24.94 -19.10
N ILE A 2 -29.31 24.41 -18.25
CA ILE A 2 -28.51 23.17 -18.52
C ILE A 2 -28.93 22.01 -17.60
N ARG A 3 -29.76 22.26 -16.60
CA ARG A 3 -30.20 21.25 -15.59
C ARG A 3 -31.28 20.27 -16.10
N SER A 4 -31.92 20.56 -17.23
CA SER A 4 -33.12 19.82 -17.66
C SER A 4 -32.87 18.70 -18.72
N LEU A 5 -31.66 18.55 -19.23
CA LEU A 5 -31.38 17.54 -20.25
C LEU A 5 -30.87 16.19 -19.69
N TRP A 6 -30.30 16.17 -18.51
CA TRP A 6 -29.73 14.95 -17.90
C TRP A 6 -30.75 14.11 -17.10
N GLU A 7 -31.84 14.73 -16.64
CA GLU A 7 -32.87 14.02 -15.86
C GLU A 7 -33.79 13.09 -16.69
N ARG A 8 -33.69 13.11 -18.03
CA ARG A 8 -34.56 12.33 -18.91
C ARG A 8 -33.96 11.06 -19.48
N VAL A 9 -32.70 10.75 -19.23
CA VAL A 9 -31.99 9.67 -19.94
C VAL A 9 -31.52 8.53 -19.04
N LEU A 10 -31.56 8.66 -17.71
CA LEU A 10 -31.11 7.62 -16.80
C LEU A 10 -32.26 6.89 -16.12
N PRO A 11 -32.28 5.53 -16.10
CA PRO A 11 -33.23 4.77 -15.30
C PRO A 11 -33.12 5.16 -13.81
N GLN A 12 -34.26 5.25 -13.07
CA GLN A 12 -34.33 5.65 -11.66
C GLN A 12 -33.35 4.94 -10.72
N LYS A 13 -32.91 3.71 -11.04
CA LYS A 13 -31.91 2.96 -10.28
C LYS A 13 -30.48 3.54 -10.40
N MET A 14 -30.14 4.14 -11.56
CA MET A 14 -28.83 4.80 -11.75
C MET A 14 -28.79 6.18 -11.09
N ALA A 15 -29.91 6.90 -11.01
CA ALA A 15 -29.97 8.20 -10.35
C ALA A 15 -29.75 8.10 -8.83
N CYS A 16 -30.18 7.02 -8.18
CA CYS A 16 -29.95 6.80 -6.76
C CYS A 16 -28.50 6.47 -6.43
N ALA A 17 -27.85 5.63 -7.26
CA ALA A 17 -26.42 5.30 -7.13
C ALA A 17 -25.54 6.54 -7.37
N THR A 18 -25.86 7.34 -8.38
CA THR A 18 -25.12 8.58 -8.70
C THR A 18 -25.26 9.63 -7.57
N PHE A 19 -26.39 9.68 -6.87
CA PHE A 19 -26.64 10.63 -5.79
C PHE A 19 -25.92 10.21 -4.48
N GLN A 20 -25.81 8.90 -4.21
CA GLN A 20 -25.01 8.38 -3.09
C GLN A 20 -23.52 8.55 -3.33
N VAL A 21 -23.04 8.27 -4.54
CA VAL A 21 -21.67 8.55 -4.99
C VAL A 21 -21.35 10.04 -4.83
N MET A 22 -22.23 10.96 -5.25
CA MET A 22 -22.02 12.40 -5.11
C MET A 22 -22.02 12.89 -3.65
N LYS A 23 -22.71 12.23 -2.72
CA LYS A 23 -22.64 12.55 -1.27
C LYS A 23 -21.33 12.13 -0.66
N HIS A 24 -20.80 10.96 -1.02
CA HIS A 24 -19.47 10.48 -0.62
C HIS A 24 -18.36 11.39 -1.18
N TRP A 25 -18.54 11.90 -2.39
CA TRP A 25 -17.63 12.82 -3.04
C TRP A 25 -17.46 14.16 -2.32
N ARG A 26 -18.54 14.74 -1.82
CA ARG A 26 -18.51 16.07 -1.16
C ARG A 26 -17.72 16.07 0.15
N GLY A 27 -17.72 14.99 0.90
CA GLY A 27 -16.91 14.85 2.13
C GLY A 27 -15.40 14.79 1.82
N ARG A 28 -15.01 14.08 0.78
CA ARG A 28 -13.58 13.87 0.41
C ARG A 28 -12.93 15.07 -0.27
N MET A 29 -13.68 16.00 -0.83
CA MET A 29 -13.16 17.23 -1.44
C MET A 29 -12.60 18.22 -0.41
N THR A 30 -12.87 18.03 0.88
CA THR A 30 -12.43 18.90 1.96
C THR A 30 -11.26 18.34 2.76
N ASP A 31 -10.93 17.04 2.61
CA ASP A 31 -9.82 16.41 3.32
C ASP A 31 -8.47 16.97 2.81
N ASN A 32 -7.72 17.56 3.72
CA ASN A 32 -6.35 17.99 3.44
C ASN A 32 -5.36 16.81 3.57
N PHE A 33 -4.08 17.07 3.34
CA PHE A 33 -3.03 16.05 3.40
C PHE A 33 -2.94 15.38 4.79
N GLU A 34 -3.01 16.16 5.86
CA GLU A 34 -2.90 15.67 7.23
C GLU A 34 -4.08 14.77 7.60
N ASP A 35 -5.30 15.16 7.23
CA ASP A 35 -6.51 14.35 7.47
C ASP A 35 -6.44 13.00 6.74
N ARG A 36 -6.00 13.03 5.49
CA ARG A 36 -5.82 11.81 4.68
C ARG A 36 -4.75 10.89 5.26
N LEU A 37 -3.59 11.46 5.60
CA LEU A 37 -2.47 10.70 6.16
C LEU A 37 -2.85 10.10 7.53
N ALA A 38 -3.48 10.88 8.41
CA ALA A 38 -3.91 10.42 9.72
C ALA A 38 -4.94 9.27 9.63
N ARG A 39 -5.73 9.21 8.56
CA ARG A 39 -6.73 8.16 8.35
C ARG A 39 -6.10 6.83 7.94
N ILE A 40 -5.08 6.85 7.08
CA ILE A 40 -4.39 5.64 6.60
C ILE A 40 -3.15 5.29 7.44
N LEU A 41 -2.71 6.18 8.32
CA LEU A 41 -1.54 6.01 9.17
C LEU A 41 -1.78 6.65 10.55
N PRO A 42 -2.78 6.17 11.32
CA PRO A 42 -3.17 6.76 12.59
C PRO A 42 -2.01 6.76 13.59
N GLY A 43 -1.72 7.93 14.17
CA GLY A 43 -0.58 8.07 15.08
C GLY A 43 0.80 7.84 14.45
N GLY A 44 0.91 7.92 13.14
CA GLY A 44 2.15 7.66 12.40
C GLY A 44 2.46 6.17 12.19
N LYS A 45 1.52 5.27 12.49
CA LYS A 45 1.67 3.81 12.38
C LYS A 45 0.58 3.21 11.48
N GLY A 46 0.86 2.08 10.82
CA GLY A 46 -0.14 1.48 9.94
C GLY A 46 -0.01 0.00 9.67
N VAL A 47 -1.18 -0.66 9.62
CA VAL A 47 -1.37 -2.01 9.10
C VAL A 47 -1.96 -1.91 7.71
N TRP A 48 -1.11 -1.94 6.68
CA TRP A 48 -1.52 -1.82 5.29
C TRP A 48 -1.52 -3.17 4.59
N ILE A 49 -2.63 -3.49 3.92
CA ILE A 49 -2.81 -4.77 3.25
C ILE A 49 -2.85 -4.56 1.73
N PRO A 50 -1.72 -4.72 1.02
CA PRO A 50 -1.69 -4.62 -0.42
C PRO A 50 -2.30 -5.87 -1.06
N MET A 51 -3.33 -5.68 -1.89
CA MET A 51 -4.04 -6.68 -2.67
C MET A 51 -3.95 -6.38 -4.19
N ASP A 52 -2.86 -5.74 -4.60
CA ASP A 52 -2.55 -5.33 -5.96
C ASP A 52 -1.83 -6.42 -6.79
N HIS A 53 -1.59 -7.59 -6.20
CA HIS A 53 -0.75 -8.65 -6.79
C HIS A 53 -1.35 -9.28 -8.05
N GLY A 54 -2.69 -9.31 -8.18
CA GLY A 54 -3.38 -9.99 -9.28
C GLY A 54 -3.05 -9.48 -10.69
N ILE A 55 -2.56 -8.25 -10.84
CA ILE A 55 -2.08 -7.75 -12.12
C ILE A 55 -0.71 -8.32 -12.50
N GLY A 56 0.10 -8.65 -11.49
CA GLY A 56 1.41 -9.25 -11.70
C GLY A 56 1.28 -10.70 -12.14
N GLU A 57 0.48 -11.46 -11.42
CA GLU A 57 0.24 -12.88 -11.61
C GLU A 57 -1.13 -13.28 -11.05
N TYR A 58 -1.83 -14.18 -11.73
CA TYR A 58 -3.12 -14.72 -11.32
C TYR A 58 -3.25 -16.19 -11.76
N PRO A 59 -3.83 -17.09 -10.95
CA PRO A 59 -4.48 -16.84 -9.65
C PRO A 59 -3.49 -16.56 -8.52
N GLU A 60 -3.96 -15.77 -7.55
CA GLU A 60 -3.22 -15.44 -6.32
C GLU A 60 -4.11 -15.79 -5.12
N ALA A 61 -3.68 -16.72 -4.27
CA ALA A 61 -4.47 -17.25 -3.16
C ALA A 61 -5.03 -16.13 -2.28
N GLY A 62 -6.34 -16.16 -2.04
CA GLY A 62 -7.09 -15.14 -1.31
C GLY A 62 -7.66 -14.02 -2.20
N LEU A 63 -7.08 -13.74 -3.37
CA LEU A 63 -7.59 -12.69 -4.27
C LEU A 63 -8.68 -13.18 -5.23
N GLU A 64 -8.91 -14.49 -5.33
CA GLU A 64 -10.05 -15.08 -6.05
C GLU A 64 -11.39 -14.69 -5.43
N ARG A 65 -11.37 -14.35 -4.13
CA ARG A 65 -12.55 -13.93 -3.35
C ARG A 65 -12.35 -12.49 -2.86
N MET A 66 -11.99 -11.57 -3.75
CA MET A 66 -11.60 -10.20 -3.44
C MET A 66 -12.55 -9.51 -2.44
N ASP A 67 -13.87 -9.63 -2.63
CA ASP A 67 -14.86 -8.95 -1.79
C ASP A 67 -14.77 -9.42 -0.32
N SER A 68 -14.78 -10.74 -0.09
CA SER A 68 -14.67 -11.28 1.27
C SER A 68 -13.29 -11.05 1.89
N THR A 69 -12.23 -11.04 1.09
CA THR A 69 -10.88 -10.76 1.58
C THR A 69 -10.73 -9.31 2.02
N VAL A 70 -11.32 -8.36 1.29
CA VAL A 70 -11.40 -6.96 1.69
C VAL A 70 -12.21 -6.79 2.97
N ASP A 71 -13.39 -7.45 3.07
CA ASP A 71 -14.21 -7.40 4.28
C ASP A 71 -13.46 -7.92 5.51
N SER A 72 -12.79 -9.07 5.38
CA SER A 72 -11.99 -9.65 6.47
C SER A 72 -10.81 -8.76 6.88
N ALA A 73 -10.15 -8.11 5.93
CA ALA A 73 -9.06 -7.18 6.26
C ALA A 73 -9.59 -5.95 7.02
N ILE A 74 -10.74 -5.41 6.62
CA ILE A 74 -11.40 -4.29 7.34
C ILE A 74 -11.83 -4.75 8.74
N GLU A 75 -12.44 -5.92 8.86
CA GLU A 75 -12.86 -6.52 10.14
C GLU A 75 -11.69 -6.69 11.10
N GLY A 76 -10.54 -7.19 10.61
CA GLY A 76 -9.30 -7.32 11.39
C GLY A 76 -8.67 -6.00 11.79
N GLY A 77 -9.14 -4.88 11.27
CA GLY A 77 -8.68 -3.53 11.62
C GLY A 77 -7.50 -3.03 10.78
N ALA A 78 -7.45 -3.35 9.50
CA ALA A 78 -6.50 -2.75 8.58
C ALA A 78 -6.68 -1.22 8.53
N ASP A 79 -5.58 -0.47 8.52
CA ASP A 79 -5.60 1.00 8.40
C ASP A 79 -5.68 1.43 6.93
N ALA A 80 -5.11 0.64 6.02
CA ALA A 80 -5.24 0.88 4.58
C ALA A 80 -5.22 -0.43 3.78
N ILE A 81 -5.93 -0.42 2.65
CA ILE A 81 -5.88 -1.50 1.65
C ILE A 81 -5.39 -0.90 0.33
N VAL A 82 -4.35 -1.54 -0.27
CA VAL A 82 -3.78 -1.06 -1.52
C VAL A 82 -4.32 -1.87 -2.69
N LEU A 83 -4.94 -1.20 -3.66
CA LEU A 83 -5.64 -1.81 -4.80
C LEU A 83 -5.29 -1.10 -6.11
N HIS A 84 -5.38 -1.80 -7.23
CA HIS A 84 -5.41 -1.16 -8.54
C HIS A 84 -6.77 -0.52 -8.82
N LYS A 85 -6.79 0.50 -9.68
CA LYS A 85 -7.90 1.42 -9.94
C LYS A 85 -9.26 0.76 -10.25
N GLY A 86 -9.27 -0.37 -10.95
CA GLY A 86 -10.51 -1.08 -11.30
C GLY A 86 -11.17 -1.71 -10.08
N VAL A 87 -10.39 -2.44 -9.29
CA VAL A 87 -10.84 -3.08 -8.05
C VAL A 87 -11.17 -2.02 -7.00
N LEU A 88 -10.34 -0.96 -6.88
CA LEU A 88 -10.58 0.15 -5.98
C LEU A 88 -11.97 0.76 -6.16
N SER A 89 -12.36 1.11 -7.39
CA SER A 89 -13.69 1.70 -7.66
C SER A 89 -14.81 0.78 -7.16
N GLN A 90 -14.71 -0.53 -7.43
CA GLN A 90 -15.70 -1.51 -6.98
C GLN A 90 -15.77 -1.58 -5.45
N GLN A 91 -14.63 -1.62 -4.77
CA GLN A 91 -14.58 -1.78 -3.31
C GLN A 91 -15.02 -0.52 -2.56
N VAL A 92 -14.69 0.66 -3.06
CA VAL A 92 -15.18 1.95 -2.51
C VAL A 92 -16.70 2.00 -2.52
N ASP A 93 -17.32 1.66 -3.66
CA ASP A 93 -18.78 1.71 -3.82
C ASP A 93 -19.47 0.64 -2.96
N ARG A 94 -18.88 -0.54 -2.82
CA ARG A 94 -19.44 -1.68 -2.11
C ARG A 94 -19.36 -1.52 -0.59
N THR A 95 -18.19 -1.13 -0.07
CA THR A 95 -17.94 -1.14 1.38
C THR A 95 -18.32 0.17 2.07
N GLY A 96 -18.25 1.29 1.37
CA GLY A 96 -18.33 2.63 1.96
C GLY A 96 -17.12 2.97 2.85
N TRP A 97 -16.14 2.06 2.98
CA TRP A 97 -14.88 2.32 3.67
C TRP A 97 -13.97 3.14 2.76
N ASP A 98 -13.17 4.05 3.28
CA ASP A 98 -12.50 5.07 2.48
C ASP A 98 -10.96 5.10 2.59
N SER A 99 -10.36 4.18 3.38
CA SER A 99 -8.89 4.14 3.54
C SER A 99 -8.19 3.32 2.46
N PHE A 100 -8.67 3.41 1.21
CA PHE A 100 -8.04 2.74 0.08
C PHE A 100 -6.91 3.58 -0.52
N VAL A 101 -5.78 2.93 -0.82
CA VAL A 101 -4.64 3.50 -1.56
C VAL A 101 -4.61 2.90 -2.95
N CYS A 102 -4.54 3.74 -3.99
CA CYS A 102 -4.49 3.28 -5.37
C CYS A 102 -3.05 3.02 -5.81
N HIS A 103 -2.73 1.76 -6.14
CA HIS A 103 -1.44 1.43 -6.75
C HIS A 103 -1.45 1.71 -8.25
N VAL A 104 -0.47 2.50 -8.73
CA VAL A 104 -0.44 2.92 -10.14
C VAL A 104 0.64 2.22 -10.97
N SER A 105 1.54 1.46 -10.36
CA SER A 105 2.63 0.79 -11.06
C SER A 105 2.29 -0.65 -11.40
N ALA A 106 2.39 -1.03 -12.66
CA ALA A 106 1.99 -2.35 -13.14
C ALA A 106 3.08 -3.00 -14.00
N SER A 107 3.20 -4.32 -13.89
CA SER A 107 3.87 -5.21 -14.83
C SER A 107 3.34 -6.62 -14.61
N THR A 108 3.53 -7.53 -15.57
CA THR A 108 3.08 -8.92 -15.45
C THR A 108 4.25 -9.90 -15.64
N VAL A 109 4.10 -11.11 -15.14
CA VAL A 109 5.07 -12.21 -15.37
C VAL A 109 5.27 -12.50 -16.86
N HIS A 110 4.32 -12.13 -17.71
CA HIS A 110 4.38 -12.31 -19.16
C HIS A 110 5.32 -11.32 -19.85
N GLY A 111 5.83 -10.31 -19.15
CA GLY A 111 6.80 -9.35 -19.66
C GLY A 111 8.19 -9.91 -19.92
N GLY A 112 8.44 -11.18 -19.59
CA GLY A 112 9.74 -11.85 -19.75
C GLY A 112 10.85 -11.08 -19.02
N PRO A 113 11.96 -10.72 -19.69
CA PRO A 113 13.04 -9.96 -19.06
C PRO A 113 12.61 -8.60 -18.50
N ARG A 114 11.50 -8.04 -18.99
CA ARG A 114 10.93 -6.78 -18.53
C ARG A 114 9.82 -6.92 -17.48
N SER A 115 9.61 -8.09 -16.91
CA SER A 115 8.59 -8.32 -15.87
C SER A 115 8.78 -7.49 -14.60
N GLN A 116 9.99 -6.95 -14.39
CA GLN A 116 10.30 -6.04 -13.27
C GLN A 116 10.23 -4.55 -13.66
N ALA A 117 10.12 -4.22 -14.94
CA ALA A 117 9.96 -2.85 -15.43
C ALA A 117 8.51 -2.39 -15.22
N LYS A 118 8.27 -1.63 -14.18
CA LYS A 118 6.94 -1.09 -13.87
C LYS A 118 6.59 0.08 -14.76
N VAL A 119 5.33 0.13 -15.20
CA VAL A 119 4.75 1.25 -15.96
C VAL A 119 3.57 1.85 -15.20
N SER A 120 3.39 3.18 -15.29
CA SER A 120 2.24 3.84 -14.69
C SER A 120 0.97 3.55 -15.49
N VAL A 121 -0.10 3.10 -14.80
CA VAL A 121 -1.40 2.77 -15.40
C VAL A 121 -2.53 3.70 -14.95
N ALA A 122 -2.22 4.67 -14.09
CA ALA A 122 -3.13 5.74 -13.65
C ALA A 122 -2.30 6.94 -13.21
N ASN A 123 -2.94 8.10 -13.04
CA ASN A 123 -2.38 9.29 -12.41
C ASN A 123 -3.11 9.60 -11.09
N ALA A 124 -2.60 10.56 -10.33
CA ALA A 124 -3.15 10.89 -9.01
C ALA A 124 -4.59 11.42 -9.10
N GLU A 125 -4.92 12.23 -10.11
CA GLU A 125 -6.26 12.77 -10.29
C GLU A 125 -7.29 11.67 -10.58
N GLU A 126 -6.99 10.72 -11.49
CA GLU A 126 -7.86 9.58 -11.75
C GLU A 126 -8.09 8.76 -10.49
N CYS A 127 -7.03 8.50 -9.70
CA CYS A 127 -7.13 7.75 -8.45
C CYS A 127 -8.00 8.47 -7.43
N TRP A 128 -7.80 9.78 -7.27
CA TRP A 128 -8.64 10.62 -6.41
C TRP A 128 -10.11 10.60 -6.84
N GLN A 129 -10.37 10.75 -8.13
CA GLN A 129 -11.71 10.66 -8.70
C GLN A 129 -12.38 9.31 -8.47
N ARG A 130 -11.63 8.23 -8.37
CA ARG A 130 -12.11 6.88 -8.04
C ARG A 130 -12.28 6.62 -6.55
N GLY A 131 -11.94 7.60 -5.71
CA GLY A 131 -12.13 7.53 -4.26
C GLY A 131 -10.93 7.05 -3.48
N ALA A 132 -9.74 7.08 -4.05
CA ALA A 132 -8.51 6.78 -3.30
C ALA A 132 -8.23 7.84 -2.23
N MET A 133 -7.82 7.38 -1.05
CA MET A 133 -7.32 8.24 0.03
C MET A 133 -5.88 8.67 -0.23
N GLY A 134 -5.08 7.79 -0.84
CA GLY A 134 -3.70 8.03 -1.25
C GLY A 134 -3.35 7.25 -2.51
N VAL A 135 -2.13 7.41 -3.00
CA VAL A 135 -1.62 6.69 -4.17
C VAL A 135 -0.30 6.00 -3.85
N SER A 136 0.07 5.00 -4.64
CA SER A 136 1.38 4.33 -4.50
C SER A 136 2.01 4.04 -5.85
N GLY A 137 3.35 4.18 -5.90
CA GLY A 137 4.17 3.81 -7.05
C GLY A 137 5.30 2.86 -6.63
N GLN A 138 5.81 2.08 -7.58
CA GLN A 138 6.89 1.13 -7.33
C GLN A 138 8.11 1.42 -8.18
N VAL A 139 9.29 1.34 -7.53
CA VAL A 139 10.61 1.38 -8.20
C VAL A 139 11.41 0.14 -7.81
N ASN A 140 11.98 -0.53 -8.78
CA ASN A 140 12.94 -1.62 -8.59
C ASN A 140 14.33 -1.06 -8.88
N LEU A 141 15.12 -0.78 -7.85
CA LEU A 141 16.47 -0.23 -7.98
C LEU A 141 17.40 -1.26 -8.62
N GLY A 142 18.28 -0.79 -9.48
CA GLY A 142 19.21 -1.62 -10.23
C GLY A 142 18.58 -2.36 -11.41
N ASP A 143 17.30 -2.16 -11.72
CA ASP A 143 16.68 -2.62 -12.97
C ASP A 143 17.10 -1.74 -14.14
N GLU A 144 17.09 -2.30 -15.36
CA GLU A 144 17.41 -1.52 -16.56
C GLU A 144 16.43 -0.36 -16.80
N ALA A 145 15.17 -0.50 -16.35
CA ALA A 145 14.12 0.51 -16.43
C ALA A 145 14.01 1.39 -15.16
N GLU A 146 15.03 1.38 -14.29
CA GLU A 146 15.04 2.21 -13.07
C GLU A 146 14.83 3.70 -13.36
N PRO A 147 15.50 4.33 -14.36
CA PRO A 147 15.31 5.76 -14.64
C PRO A 147 13.85 6.11 -14.98
N GLU A 148 13.17 5.27 -15.74
CA GLU A 148 11.76 5.46 -16.10
C GLU A 148 10.86 5.30 -14.88
N MET A 149 11.12 4.32 -14.00
CA MET A 149 10.34 4.11 -12.77
C MET A 149 10.54 5.26 -11.78
N ILE A 150 11.74 5.80 -11.63
CA ILE A 150 12.02 7.01 -10.84
C ILE A 150 11.27 8.22 -11.41
N SER A 151 11.31 8.41 -12.72
CA SER A 151 10.58 9.49 -13.40
C SER A 151 9.07 9.38 -13.16
N GLN A 152 8.50 8.17 -13.24
CA GLN A 152 7.08 7.93 -13.00
C GLN A 152 6.70 8.20 -11.53
N LEU A 153 7.53 7.82 -10.56
CA LEU A 153 7.28 8.10 -9.15
C LEU A 153 7.36 9.60 -8.86
N GLY A 154 8.34 10.31 -9.44
CA GLY A 154 8.45 11.77 -9.33
C GLY A 154 7.26 12.51 -9.95
N ALA A 155 6.75 12.03 -11.09
CA ALA A 155 5.52 12.56 -11.68
C ALA A 155 4.31 12.34 -10.76
N LEU A 156 4.17 11.15 -10.20
CA LEU A 156 3.07 10.82 -9.30
C LEU A 156 3.05 11.70 -8.05
N THR A 157 4.21 11.96 -7.41
CA THR A 157 4.30 12.84 -6.24
C THR A 157 3.98 14.29 -6.60
N THR A 158 4.40 14.76 -7.78
CA THR A 158 4.07 16.09 -8.30
C THR A 158 2.56 16.26 -8.49
N GLU A 159 1.89 15.27 -9.06
CA GLU A 159 0.44 15.31 -9.29
C GLU A 159 -0.37 15.15 -7.99
N ALA A 160 0.10 14.34 -7.06
CA ALA A 160 -0.56 14.09 -5.77
C ALA A 160 -0.51 15.31 -4.83
N PHE A 161 0.56 16.10 -4.89
CA PHE A 161 0.80 17.25 -4.02
C PHE A 161 -0.35 18.26 -4.00
N PRO A 162 -0.82 18.82 -5.14
CA PRO A 162 -1.93 19.78 -5.15
C PRO A 162 -3.27 19.17 -4.74
N LEU A 163 -3.41 17.84 -4.77
CA LEU A 163 -4.61 17.13 -4.36
C LEU A 163 -4.61 16.77 -2.85
N GLY A 164 -3.53 17.09 -2.13
CA GLY A 164 -3.34 16.68 -0.75
C GLY A 164 -3.35 15.16 -0.56
N MET A 165 -2.92 14.39 -1.57
CA MET A 165 -2.90 12.93 -1.50
C MET A 165 -1.56 12.42 -0.98
N PRO A 166 -1.54 11.61 0.11
CA PRO A 166 -0.34 10.88 0.52
C PRO A 166 0.15 9.92 -0.56
N VAL A 167 1.47 9.81 -0.71
CA VAL A 167 2.12 8.90 -1.66
C VAL A 167 2.94 7.87 -0.92
N LEU A 168 2.67 6.57 -1.17
CA LEU A 168 3.49 5.45 -0.75
C LEU A 168 4.50 5.10 -1.85
N GLY A 169 5.80 5.23 -1.57
CA GLY A 169 6.86 4.69 -2.40
C GLY A 169 7.12 3.22 -2.03
N MET A 170 6.89 2.28 -2.95
CA MET A 170 7.28 0.87 -2.81
C MET A 170 8.63 0.70 -3.53
N ILE A 171 9.74 0.73 -2.80
CA ILE A 171 11.07 0.71 -3.43
C ILE A 171 11.86 -0.51 -3.00
N TYR A 172 12.35 -1.26 -3.98
CA TYR A 172 13.03 -2.53 -3.76
C TYR A 172 14.40 -2.54 -4.43
N PRO A 173 15.51 -2.67 -3.66
CA PRO A 173 16.84 -2.91 -4.22
C PRO A 173 16.94 -4.37 -4.66
N ARG A 174 16.69 -4.66 -5.94
CA ARG A 174 16.64 -6.03 -6.46
C ARG A 174 17.00 -6.23 -7.94
N GLY A 175 17.46 -5.19 -8.60
CA GLY A 175 17.88 -5.27 -10.00
C GLY A 175 19.31 -5.79 -10.16
N PRO A 176 19.70 -6.24 -11.37
CA PRO A 176 21.04 -6.80 -11.63
C PRO A 176 22.17 -5.77 -11.57
N ASN A 177 21.85 -4.47 -11.63
CA ASN A 177 22.83 -3.38 -11.63
C ASN A 177 23.04 -2.74 -10.24
N LEU A 178 22.54 -3.36 -9.18
CA LEU A 178 22.76 -2.87 -7.81
C LEU A 178 24.24 -2.79 -7.46
N LYS A 179 24.61 -1.70 -6.79
CA LYS A 179 25.97 -1.45 -6.26
C LYS A 179 25.92 -1.42 -4.75
N ILE A 180 25.59 -2.56 -4.15
CA ILE A 180 25.58 -2.78 -2.71
C ILE A 180 26.58 -3.90 -2.37
N ALA A 181 26.91 -4.06 -1.08
CA ALA A 181 27.74 -5.17 -0.65
C ALA A 181 27.05 -6.52 -0.93
N ASP A 182 27.81 -7.52 -1.36
CA ASP A 182 27.29 -8.81 -1.81
C ASP A 182 26.52 -9.59 -0.72
N ASP A 183 26.79 -9.29 0.56
CA ASP A 183 26.25 -9.98 1.74
C ASP A 183 25.45 -9.06 2.69
N ASP A 184 25.33 -7.77 2.38
CA ASP A 184 24.60 -6.78 3.18
C ASP A 184 23.82 -5.80 2.31
N ASP A 185 22.52 -5.98 2.23
CA ASP A 185 21.60 -5.12 1.48
C ASP A 185 21.10 -3.91 2.28
N THR A 186 21.53 -3.74 3.55
CA THR A 186 21.11 -2.64 4.44
C THR A 186 21.29 -1.28 3.77
N GLY A 187 22.47 -1.03 3.20
CA GLY A 187 22.74 0.21 2.49
C GLY A 187 21.84 0.45 1.28
N GLY A 188 21.50 -0.61 0.56
CA GLY A 188 20.56 -0.57 -0.57
C GLY A 188 19.14 -0.25 -0.12
N VAL A 189 18.69 -0.83 0.99
CA VAL A 189 17.35 -0.58 1.57
C VAL A 189 17.26 0.83 2.17
N ALA A 190 18.30 1.30 2.88
CA ALA A 190 18.37 2.68 3.36
C ALA A 190 18.36 3.69 2.21
N HIS A 191 19.08 3.40 1.11
CA HIS A 191 19.05 4.23 -0.10
C HIS A 191 17.66 4.22 -0.76
N ALA A 192 16.97 3.07 -0.80
CA ALA A 192 15.60 2.97 -1.28
C ALA A 192 14.64 3.88 -0.47
N ALA A 193 14.74 3.87 0.85
CA ALA A 193 13.97 4.76 1.71
C ALA A 193 14.29 6.24 1.43
N ARG A 194 15.57 6.56 1.24
CA ARG A 194 16.04 7.91 0.93
C ARG A 194 15.49 8.42 -0.41
N ILE A 195 15.49 7.61 -1.46
CA ILE A 195 14.91 7.95 -2.77
C ILE A 195 13.43 8.29 -2.62
N ALA A 196 12.65 7.49 -1.87
CA ALA A 196 11.24 7.77 -1.65
C ALA A 196 11.04 9.16 -1.02
N TRP A 197 11.78 9.46 0.03
CA TRP A 197 11.68 10.75 0.71
C TRP A 197 12.07 11.92 -0.19
N GLU A 198 13.21 11.83 -0.88
CA GLU A 198 13.68 12.92 -1.75
C GLU A 198 12.79 13.13 -2.97
N LEU A 199 12.06 12.11 -3.43
CA LEU A 199 11.05 12.24 -4.48
C LEU A 199 9.68 12.73 -3.96
N GLY A 200 9.54 13.01 -2.64
CA GLY A 200 8.31 13.56 -2.06
C GLY A 200 7.27 12.53 -1.66
N CYS A 201 7.65 11.26 -1.48
CA CYS A 201 6.76 10.27 -0.88
C CYS A 201 6.49 10.61 0.59
N SER A 202 5.26 10.34 1.04
CA SER A 202 4.82 10.56 2.43
C SER A 202 5.10 9.37 3.33
N VAL A 203 5.18 8.19 2.73
CA VAL A 203 5.42 6.90 3.39
C VAL A 203 6.28 6.07 2.46
N VAL A 204 7.16 5.24 3.01
CA VAL A 204 7.94 4.28 2.21
C VAL A 204 7.72 2.85 2.66
N LYS A 205 7.64 1.93 1.71
CA LYS A 205 7.65 0.48 1.94
C LYS A 205 8.95 -0.09 1.42
N VAL A 206 9.68 -0.80 2.30
CA VAL A 206 10.96 -1.44 2.00
C VAL A 206 11.04 -2.85 2.57
N PRO A 207 11.96 -3.71 2.09
CA PRO A 207 12.21 -5.01 2.70
C PRO A 207 12.76 -4.88 4.13
N TRP A 208 12.56 -5.93 4.95
CA TRP A 208 13.30 -6.15 6.19
C TRP A 208 14.77 -6.49 5.87
N THR A 209 15.71 -5.97 6.65
CA THR A 209 17.16 -6.12 6.42
C THR A 209 17.81 -7.24 7.25
N GLY A 210 17.01 -8.10 7.87
CA GLY A 210 17.48 -9.30 8.58
C GLY A 210 17.68 -9.13 10.08
N SER A 211 17.90 -7.92 10.59
CA SER A 211 18.05 -7.67 12.04
C SER A 211 17.52 -6.30 12.44
N ALA A 212 17.24 -6.11 13.74
CA ALA A 212 16.85 -4.81 14.29
C ALA A 212 17.95 -3.76 14.06
N ASP A 213 19.20 -4.10 14.29
CA ASP A 213 20.33 -3.17 14.16
C ASP A 213 20.50 -2.67 12.72
N SER A 214 20.36 -3.57 11.73
CA SER A 214 20.44 -3.19 10.32
C SER A 214 19.20 -2.37 9.90
N PHE A 215 18.01 -2.73 10.38
CA PHE A 215 16.79 -1.98 10.06
C PHE A 215 16.73 -0.61 10.73
N HIS A 216 17.35 -0.45 11.89
CA HIS A 216 17.50 0.85 12.55
C HIS A 216 18.22 1.87 11.64
N GLN A 217 19.25 1.44 10.91
CA GLN A 217 19.94 2.30 9.93
C GLN A 217 18.99 2.76 8.80
N VAL A 218 18.02 1.95 8.44
CA VAL A 218 17.01 2.31 7.43
C VAL A 218 16.03 3.34 7.97
N THR A 219 15.55 3.16 9.20
CA THR A 219 14.60 4.10 9.83
C THR A 219 15.26 5.44 10.17
N GLU A 220 16.54 5.46 10.52
CA GLU A 220 17.31 6.70 10.73
C GLU A 220 17.63 7.45 9.43
N ALA A 221 17.63 6.77 8.27
CA ALA A 221 17.97 7.40 6.99
C ALA A 221 16.94 8.43 6.53
N VAL A 222 15.69 8.38 7.04
CA VAL A 222 14.58 9.20 6.57
C VAL A 222 13.66 9.65 7.71
N PRO A 223 13.07 10.87 7.61
CA PRO A 223 12.10 11.36 8.58
C PRO A 223 10.65 10.92 8.29
N ILE A 224 10.41 10.19 7.21
CA ILE A 224 9.07 9.70 6.82
C ILE A 224 8.82 8.29 7.38
N PRO A 225 7.55 7.92 7.63
CA PRO A 225 7.18 6.59 8.07
C PRO A 225 7.71 5.48 7.15
N VAL A 226 8.30 4.44 7.77
CA VAL A 226 8.86 3.27 7.09
C VAL A 226 8.01 2.05 7.40
N LEU A 227 7.35 1.48 6.39
CA LEU A 227 6.59 0.24 6.48
C LEU A 227 7.41 -0.93 5.96
N ILE A 228 7.43 -2.05 6.69
CA ILE A 228 8.09 -3.26 6.20
C ILE A 228 7.22 -4.04 5.23
N ALA A 229 7.87 -4.57 4.19
CA ALA A 229 7.26 -5.50 3.25
C ALA A 229 7.22 -6.93 3.83
N GLY A 230 6.22 -7.73 3.44
CA GLY A 230 6.05 -9.09 3.95
C GLY A 230 7.10 -10.12 3.51
N GLY A 231 7.93 -9.80 2.52
CA GLY A 231 8.93 -10.75 2.02
C GLY A 231 8.34 -12.01 1.34
N PRO A 232 9.13 -13.09 1.26
CA PRO A 232 8.70 -14.35 0.66
C PRO A 232 7.56 -15.04 1.44
N ARG A 233 6.67 -15.76 0.73
CA ARG A 233 5.58 -16.55 1.36
C ARG A 233 6.03 -17.68 2.28
N ALA A 234 7.25 -18.15 2.12
CA ALA A 234 7.76 -19.32 2.85
C ALA A 234 8.07 -19.05 4.34
N ILE A 235 8.02 -17.79 4.79
CA ILE A 235 8.25 -17.44 6.19
C ILE A 235 6.97 -17.73 6.99
N PRO A 236 7.02 -18.57 8.05
CA PRO A 236 5.90 -18.79 8.95
C PRO A 236 5.40 -17.45 9.53
N PHE A 237 4.08 -17.28 9.63
CA PHE A 237 3.53 -16.00 10.11
C PHE A 237 3.97 -15.64 11.53
N ARG A 238 4.24 -16.66 12.36
CA ARG A 238 4.81 -16.44 13.70
C ARG A 238 6.15 -15.68 13.64
N GLU A 239 7.04 -16.07 12.73
CA GLU A 239 8.33 -15.38 12.54
C GLU A 239 8.13 -13.95 12.00
N ILE A 240 7.06 -13.73 11.22
CA ILE A 240 6.68 -12.39 10.76
C ILE A 240 6.30 -11.49 11.94
N LEU A 241 5.57 -12.02 12.95
CA LEU A 241 5.24 -11.24 14.15
C LEU A 241 6.50 -10.85 14.92
N ASP A 242 7.48 -11.74 15.05
CA ASP A 242 8.78 -11.45 15.67
C ASP A 242 9.53 -10.34 14.91
N ILE A 243 9.53 -10.39 13.58
CA ILE A 243 10.11 -9.35 12.71
C ILE A 243 9.39 -8.01 12.90
N VAL A 244 8.06 -8.02 12.96
CA VAL A 244 7.27 -6.79 13.13
C VAL A 244 7.55 -6.15 14.48
N GLU A 245 7.58 -6.93 15.57
CA GLU A 245 7.93 -6.43 16.90
C GLU A 245 9.32 -5.82 16.90
N ALA A 246 10.32 -6.51 16.34
CA ALA A 246 11.70 -6.02 16.24
C ALA A 246 11.78 -4.71 15.44
N ALA A 247 11.09 -4.64 14.29
CA ALA A 247 11.08 -3.44 13.44
C ALA A 247 10.42 -2.25 14.13
N MET A 248 9.30 -2.47 14.83
CA MET A 248 8.63 -1.43 15.62
C MET A 248 9.51 -0.90 16.73
N GLY A 249 10.30 -1.77 17.37
CA GLY A 249 11.25 -1.42 18.42
C GLY A 249 12.40 -0.51 17.98
N VAL A 250 12.68 -0.43 16.67
CA VAL A 250 13.78 0.37 16.11
C VAL A 250 13.28 1.46 15.13
N GLY A 251 12.08 1.96 15.33
CA GLY A 251 11.55 3.11 14.59
C GLY A 251 10.76 2.77 13.34
N GLY A 252 10.45 1.49 13.10
CA GLY A 252 9.47 1.10 12.09
C GLY A 252 8.09 1.70 12.37
N SER A 253 7.34 1.99 11.32
CA SER A 253 6.01 2.61 11.40
C SER A 253 4.89 1.63 11.06
N GLY A 254 5.18 0.34 10.96
CA GLY A 254 4.19 -0.70 10.68
C GLY A 254 4.53 -1.54 9.47
N VAL A 255 3.48 -2.09 8.84
CA VAL A 255 3.61 -3.07 7.77
C VAL A 255 2.85 -2.67 6.51
N CYS A 256 3.35 -3.11 5.36
CA CYS A 256 2.60 -3.18 4.12
C CYS A 256 2.76 -4.59 3.54
N MET A 257 1.99 -5.56 4.09
CA MET A 257 2.10 -7.00 3.87
C MET A 257 0.82 -7.57 3.29
N GLY A 258 0.91 -8.30 2.18
CA GLY A 258 -0.26 -8.85 1.47
C GLY A 258 -0.37 -10.36 1.60
N ARG A 259 0.39 -11.09 0.81
CA ARG A 259 0.26 -12.55 0.60
C ARG A 259 0.31 -13.41 1.87
N GLN A 260 1.08 -12.99 2.87
CA GLN A 260 1.15 -13.67 4.17
C GLN A 260 -0.10 -13.44 5.02
N VAL A 261 -0.91 -12.43 4.69
CA VAL A 261 -2.14 -12.06 5.40
C VAL A 261 -3.35 -12.59 4.65
N PHE A 262 -3.58 -12.14 3.42
CA PHE A 262 -4.78 -12.51 2.66
C PHE A 262 -4.72 -13.91 2.02
N GLY A 263 -3.54 -14.50 1.91
CA GLY A 263 -3.34 -15.87 1.40
C GLY A 263 -3.57 -16.96 2.44
N THR A 264 -4.17 -16.63 3.60
CA THR A 264 -4.47 -17.51 4.71
C THR A 264 -5.96 -17.80 4.82
N ASP A 265 -6.35 -18.77 5.64
CA ASP A 265 -7.75 -19.12 5.87
C ASP A 265 -8.48 -18.09 6.75
N ASP A 266 -7.75 -17.30 7.55
CA ASP A 266 -8.30 -16.27 8.43
C ASP A 266 -7.53 -14.95 8.30
N THR A 267 -7.89 -14.18 7.29
CA THR A 267 -7.32 -12.85 7.04
C THR A 267 -7.55 -11.88 8.22
N ALA A 268 -8.73 -11.93 8.85
CA ALA A 268 -9.08 -11.02 9.94
C ALA A 268 -8.18 -11.26 11.17
N ALA A 269 -7.97 -12.51 11.58
CA ALA A 269 -7.08 -12.85 12.70
C ALA A 269 -5.62 -12.41 12.43
N HIS A 270 -5.13 -12.59 11.18
CA HIS A 270 -3.78 -12.17 10.82
C HIS A 270 -3.61 -10.65 10.85
N VAL A 271 -4.61 -9.89 10.38
CA VAL A 271 -4.61 -8.43 10.49
C VAL A 271 -4.68 -7.99 11.95
N ALA A 272 -5.54 -8.61 12.76
CA ALA A 272 -5.67 -8.29 14.19
C ALA A 272 -4.36 -8.54 14.96
N ALA A 273 -3.64 -9.63 14.65
CA ALA A 273 -2.34 -9.92 15.26
C ALA A 273 -1.29 -8.85 14.93
N LEU A 274 -1.21 -8.42 13.66
CA LEU A 274 -0.33 -7.31 13.27
C LEU A 274 -0.71 -6.00 13.97
N ARG A 275 -2.03 -5.71 14.06
CA ARG A 275 -2.55 -4.53 14.72
C ARG A 275 -2.19 -4.50 16.20
N ALA A 276 -2.29 -5.63 16.90
CA ALA A 276 -1.94 -5.73 18.32
C ALA A 276 -0.50 -5.29 18.59
N ILE A 277 0.46 -5.71 17.76
CA ILE A 277 1.86 -5.27 17.89
C ILE A 277 1.99 -3.77 17.55
N ILE A 278 1.43 -3.33 16.43
CA ILE A 278 1.71 -2.02 15.86
C ILE A 278 1.02 -0.90 16.65
N HIS A 279 -0.23 -1.09 17.04
CA HIS A 279 -1.03 -0.06 17.70
C HIS A 279 -1.13 -0.25 19.22
N ASP A 280 -1.25 -1.49 19.69
CA ASP A 280 -1.52 -1.77 21.09
C ASP A 280 -0.23 -2.09 21.89
N GLY A 281 0.90 -2.28 21.17
CA GLY A 281 2.20 -2.57 21.78
C GLY A 281 2.32 -3.97 22.37
N ALA A 282 1.51 -4.92 21.89
CA ALA A 282 1.60 -6.32 22.26
C ALA A 282 2.92 -6.93 21.76
N SER A 283 3.45 -7.91 22.50
CA SER A 283 4.55 -8.74 22.03
C SER A 283 4.11 -9.67 20.90
N ALA A 284 5.05 -10.18 20.11
CA ALA A 284 4.78 -11.19 19.08
C ALA A 284 4.12 -12.46 19.67
N VAL A 285 4.47 -12.80 20.92
CA VAL A 285 3.89 -13.95 21.65
C VAL A 285 2.41 -13.71 21.92
N GLU A 286 2.05 -12.56 22.48
CA GLU A 286 0.66 -12.20 22.77
C GLU A 286 -0.15 -12.05 21.48
N ALA A 287 0.40 -11.41 20.45
CA ALA A 287 -0.26 -11.28 19.15
C ALA A 287 -0.54 -12.63 18.49
N ALA A 288 0.33 -13.62 18.66
CA ALA A 288 0.13 -14.96 18.11
C ALA A 288 -1.03 -15.73 18.74
N GLU A 289 -1.47 -15.37 19.95
CA GLU A 289 -2.66 -15.96 20.57
C GLU A 289 -3.95 -15.62 19.80
N LEU A 290 -3.95 -14.55 19.02
CA LEU A 290 -5.07 -14.16 18.17
C LEU A 290 -5.25 -15.04 16.92
N LEU A 291 -4.27 -15.88 16.61
CA LEU A 291 -4.31 -16.75 15.43
C LEU A 291 -5.02 -18.10 15.70
N GLY A 292 -5.35 -18.42 16.95
CA GLY A 292 -6.02 -19.66 17.38
C GLY A 292 -5.04 -20.80 17.68
#